data_e7b5894d26cab23148de20f3ad2ed784
#
_entry.id   e7b5894d26cab23148de20f3ad2ed784
#
_cell.length_a   1.000
_cell.length_b   1.000
_cell.length_c   1.000
_cell.angle_alpha   90.00
_cell.angle_beta   90.00
_cell.angle_gamma   90.00
#
_symmetry.space_group_name_H-M   'P 1'
#
loop_
_entity.id
_entity.type
_entity.pdbx_description
1 polymer ?
#
loop_
_entity_poly.entity_id
_entity_poly.type
_entity_poly.pdbx_seq_one_letter_code
_entity_poly.pdbx_strand_id
1 'polypeptide(L)'
;MNAGHSLAFTIAALSLVALHARADSDRDRERDRDRDRTTTVDCAAGETIARALRRGDERKSLTILINGSCSEHVVISRSDIKLAAAAPGATISGPDPAVDVIRVTGTRVTLDGITVTGGRNGITAASAAGLIVQNALVQGTGRNGITYAQGASGVVDGCTVVNNARDGVAIDAAQGTVINSQIGQNARMGVGVFNGGSARIGIDNFNNAAGNVISANASNGIHIVFGSTALIAMNQVIGNGTSTDPAALKIGVNLTSATADFIGGNTISGNVGTGVNLVRSSANFGDANFGFSTANTISGNGNPASQGGVFAFNGSSVTIRDAVISNNASFGVSVSLKSSAQIASSTIQNNTAIPGLIPGTVTGGDGIRLVFGSGLFAVTPNSSVTGNAGFGVICTDGESSAIGTGPLAVVLGISGNTLGGVACTGF
;
A
#
# COMPACT_ATOMS: atom_id res chain seq x y z
N MET A 1 -35.23 -87.01 -1.62
CA MET A 1 -36.16 -85.86 -1.69
C MET A 1 -35.41 -84.60 -1.51
N ASN A 2 -35.62 -83.71 -2.45
CA ASN A 2 -35.20 -82.31 -2.56
C ASN A 2 -33.76 -82.03 -3.04
N ALA A 3 -33.68 -82.03 -4.36
CA ALA A 3 -32.71 -81.19 -5.11
C ALA A 3 -33.31 -79.81 -5.35
N GLY A 4 -32.50 -78.82 -5.41
CA GLY A 4 -32.89 -77.57 -5.94
C GLY A 4 -32.57 -76.35 -5.02
N HIS A 5 -31.49 -75.65 -5.29
CA HIS A 5 -31.30 -74.20 -5.23
C HIS A 5 -29.79 -73.89 -5.24
N SER A 6 -29.22 -73.90 -6.43
CA SER A 6 -27.91 -73.31 -6.61
C SER A 6 -27.71 -72.88 -8.09
N LEU A 7 -28.39 -71.85 -8.50
CA LEU A 7 -28.11 -71.24 -9.84
C LEU A 7 -28.55 -69.78 -10.00
N ALA A 8 -28.58 -69.00 -8.93
CA ALA A 8 -29.01 -67.62 -9.04
C ALA A 8 -27.97 -66.52 -8.59
N PHE A 9 -26.81 -66.96 -8.10
CA PHE A 9 -25.84 -65.96 -7.52
C PHE A 9 -24.66 -65.60 -8.41
N THR A 10 -24.45 -66.20 -9.56
CA THR A 10 -23.24 -65.99 -10.37
C THR A 10 -23.40 -64.93 -11.46
N ILE A 11 -24.62 -64.52 -11.79
CA ILE A 11 -24.83 -63.50 -12.88
C ILE A 11 -24.86 -62.08 -12.33
N ALA A 12 -25.17 -61.87 -11.07
CA ALA A 12 -25.18 -60.53 -10.45
C ALA A 12 -23.77 -59.95 -10.17
N ALA A 13 -22.79 -60.83 -9.93
CA ALA A 13 -21.41 -60.37 -9.62
C ALA A 13 -20.64 -59.86 -10.86
N LEU A 14 -20.89 -60.42 -12.06
CA LEU A 14 -20.23 -59.95 -13.29
C LEU A 14 -20.76 -58.61 -13.80
N SER A 15 -22.04 -58.30 -13.57
CA SER A 15 -22.61 -57.02 -13.98
C SER A 15 -22.18 -55.86 -13.07
N LEU A 16 -21.92 -56.10 -11.79
CA LEU A 16 -21.44 -55.09 -10.85
C LEU A 16 -19.97 -54.69 -11.13
N VAL A 17 -19.10 -55.62 -11.49
CA VAL A 17 -17.70 -55.37 -11.82
C VAL A 17 -17.59 -54.54 -13.12
N ALA A 18 -18.43 -54.82 -14.12
CA ALA A 18 -18.44 -54.06 -15.37
C ALA A 18 -18.98 -52.62 -15.21
N LEU A 19 -19.91 -52.39 -14.28
CA LEU A 19 -20.37 -51.01 -13.95
C LEU A 19 -19.33 -50.23 -13.17
N HIS A 20 -18.58 -50.82 -12.25
CA HIS A 20 -17.51 -50.13 -11.52
C HIS A 20 -16.32 -49.78 -12.43
N ALA A 21 -15.94 -50.68 -13.33
CA ALA A 21 -14.86 -50.39 -14.30
C ALA A 21 -15.21 -49.26 -15.31
N ARG A 22 -16.51 -49.13 -15.69
CA ARG A 22 -16.97 -47.99 -16.51
C ARG A 22 -17.02 -46.67 -15.73
N ALA A 23 -17.47 -46.71 -14.47
CA ALA A 23 -17.53 -45.52 -13.63
C ALA A 23 -16.14 -44.97 -13.29
N ASP A 24 -15.14 -45.82 -13.10
CA ASP A 24 -13.74 -45.39 -12.89
C ASP A 24 -13.11 -44.85 -14.18
N SER A 25 -13.37 -45.47 -15.34
CA SER A 25 -12.88 -44.96 -16.62
C SER A 25 -13.48 -43.60 -17.02
N ASP A 26 -14.73 -43.36 -16.65
CA ASP A 26 -15.38 -42.06 -16.90
C ASP A 26 -14.91 -41.01 -15.90
N ARG A 27 -14.66 -41.35 -14.63
CA ARG A 27 -14.02 -40.45 -13.65
C ARG A 27 -12.57 -40.08 -14.02
N ASP A 28 -11.81 -41.02 -14.55
CA ASP A 28 -10.46 -40.75 -15.02
C ASP A 28 -10.46 -39.91 -16.31
N ARG A 29 -11.45 -40.07 -17.20
CA ARG A 29 -11.66 -39.20 -18.36
C ARG A 29 -12.17 -37.82 -17.98
N GLU A 30 -12.97 -37.67 -16.91
CA GLU A 30 -13.33 -36.37 -16.36
C GLU A 30 -12.17 -35.69 -15.65
N ARG A 31 -11.32 -36.40 -14.91
CA ARG A 31 -10.08 -35.88 -14.32
C ARG A 31 -9.06 -35.46 -15.37
N ASP A 32 -8.96 -36.12 -16.51
CA ASP A 32 -8.11 -35.73 -17.63
C ASP A 32 -8.67 -34.52 -18.43
N ARG A 33 -9.98 -34.25 -18.32
CA ARG A 33 -10.61 -33.07 -18.91
C ARG A 33 -10.36 -31.78 -18.11
N ASP A 34 -10.02 -31.91 -16.84
CA ASP A 34 -9.78 -30.80 -15.91
C ASP A 34 -8.30 -30.46 -15.74
N ARG A 35 -7.39 -31.07 -16.49
CA ARG A 35 -5.97 -30.73 -16.44
C ARG A 35 -5.74 -29.33 -16.98
N ASP A 36 -5.17 -28.48 -16.13
CA ASP A 36 -4.64 -27.18 -16.48
C ASP A 36 -3.75 -27.28 -17.71
N ARG A 37 -4.08 -26.53 -18.74
CA ARG A 37 -3.27 -26.54 -19.96
C ARG A 37 -2.08 -25.62 -19.80
N THR A 38 -0.89 -26.15 -19.95
CA THR A 38 0.33 -25.34 -20.02
C THR A 38 0.83 -25.28 -21.47
N THR A 39 1.24 -24.08 -21.90
CA THR A 39 1.90 -23.85 -23.19
C THR A 39 3.08 -22.90 -23.01
N THR A 40 4.12 -23.09 -23.79
CA THR A 40 5.26 -22.17 -23.82
C THR A 40 5.15 -21.27 -25.05
N VAL A 41 5.53 -20.01 -24.88
CA VAL A 41 5.67 -19.01 -25.94
C VAL A 41 7.15 -18.66 -26.04
N ASP A 42 7.78 -19.04 -27.14
CA ASP A 42 9.15 -18.65 -27.44
C ASP A 42 9.14 -17.39 -28.31
N CYS A 43 9.39 -16.26 -27.67
CA CYS A 43 9.38 -14.96 -28.33
C CYS A 43 10.54 -14.78 -29.31
N ALA A 44 11.67 -15.47 -29.09
CA ALA A 44 12.79 -15.45 -30.00
C ALA A 44 12.49 -16.20 -31.34
N ALA A 45 11.60 -17.20 -31.26
CA ALA A 45 11.07 -17.90 -32.44
C ALA A 45 9.92 -17.17 -33.12
N GLY A 46 9.55 -15.96 -32.67
CA GLY A 46 8.46 -15.18 -33.23
C GLY A 46 7.06 -15.61 -32.79
N GLU A 47 6.96 -16.41 -31.73
CA GLU A 47 5.69 -16.72 -31.13
C GLU A 47 5.17 -15.53 -30.31
N THR A 48 3.83 -15.42 -30.12
CA THR A 48 3.22 -14.31 -29.39
C THR A 48 2.28 -14.81 -28.30
N ILE A 49 2.23 -14.08 -27.20
CA ILE A 49 1.32 -14.34 -26.08
C ILE A 49 -0.13 -14.20 -26.57
N ALA A 50 -0.41 -13.18 -27.38
CA ALA A 50 -1.73 -12.97 -27.97
C ALA A 50 -2.22 -14.18 -28.79
N ARG A 51 -1.32 -14.88 -29.49
CA ARG A 51 -1.68 -16.11 -30.22
C ARG A 51 -1.95 -17.27 -29.27
N ALA A 52 -1.17 -17.41 -28.20
CA ALA A 52 -1.36 -18.44 -27.19
C ALA A 52 -2.71 -18.24 -26.45
N LEU A 53 -3.07 -17.01 -26.09
CA LEU A 53 -4.34 -16.68 -25.45
C LEU A 53 -5.56 -17.04 -26.31
N ARG A 54 -5.47 -16.97 -27.64
CA ARG A 54 -6.55 -17.35 -28.56
C ARG A 54 -6.66 -18.86 -28.79
N ARG A 55 -5.63 -19.64 -28.40
CA ARG A 55 -5.61 -21.09 -28.55
C ARG A 55 -6.20 -21.77 -27.31
N GLY A 56 -7.22 -22.58 -27.48
CA GLY A 56 -7.78 -23.44 -26.44
C GLY A 56 -9.19 -23.06 -26.03
N ASP A 57 -9.77 -23.93 -25.24
CA ASP A 57 -11.11 -23.80 -24.69
C ASP A 57 -11.14 -22.64 -23.68
N GLU A 58 -11.97 -21.63 -23.91
CA GLU A 58 -12.09 -20.45 -23.04
C GLU A 58 -12.59 -20.78 -21.62
N ARG A 59 -13.12 -21.99 -21.42
CA ARG A 59 -13.64 -22.47 -20.12
C ARG A 59 -12.60 -23.14 -19.25
N LYS A 60 -11.37 -23.37 -19.76
CA LYS A 60 -10.30 -24.06 -19.03
C LYS A 60 -9.23 -23.09 -18.60
N SER A 61 -8.59 -23.37 -17.46
CA SER A 61 -7.40 -22.64 -17.05
C SER A 61 -6.27 -22.82 -18.07
N LEU A 62 -5.45 -21.76 -18.22
CA LEU A 62 -4.33 -21.75 -19.13
C LEU A 62 -3.12 -21.10 -18.48
N THR A 63 -2.05 -21.88 -18.38
CA THR A 63 -0.72 -21.36 -18.01
C THR A 63 0.11 -21.14 -19.28
N ILE A 64 0.57 -19.92 -19.47
CA ILE A 64 1.50 -19.55 -20.57
C ILE A 64 2.86 -19.26 -19.95
N LEU A 65 3.84 -20.08 -20.28
CA LEU A 65 5.24 -19.90 -19.92
C LEU A 65 5.93 -19.05 -20.98
N ILE A 66 6.50 -17.92 -20.57
CA ILE A 66 7.14 -16.95 -21.48
C ILE A 66 8.64 -17.24 -21.49
N ASN A 67 9.19 -17.47 -22.67
CA ASN A 67 10.61 -17.64 -22.90
C ASN A 67 11.15 -16.47 -23.76
N GLY A 68 12.15 -15.75 -23.22
CA GLY A 68 12.78 -14.62 -23.90
C GLY A 68 12.00 -13.31 -23.78
N SER A 69 12.20 -12.42 -24.75
CA SER A 69 11.64 -11.06 -24.76
C SER A 69 10.57 -10.91 -25.84
N CYS A 70 9.33 -10.71 -25.42
CA CYS A 70 8.20 -10.46 -26.29
C CYS A 70 7.95 -8.95 -26.44
N SER A 71 7.83 -8.46 -27.67
CA SER A 71 7.46 -7.06 -27.95
C SER A 71 6.02 -7.03 -28.47
N GLU A 72 5.06 -6.86 -27.55
CA GLU A 72 3.63 -6.85 -27.90
C GLU A 72 2.77 -6.19 -26.82
N HIS A 73 1.54 -5.82 -27.18
CA HIS A 73 0.48 -5.44 -26.25
C HIS A 73 -0.40 -6.66 -25.96
N VAL A 74 -0.47 -7.07 -24.69
CA VAL A 74 -1.18 -8.26 -24.25
C VAL A 74 -2.52 -7.88 -23.67
N VAL A 75 -3.61 -8.40 -24.24
CA VAL A 75 -4.96 -8.23 -23.69
C VAL A 75 -5.48 -9.57 -23.16
N ILE A 76 -5.78 -9.62 -21.87
CA ILE A 76 -6.30 -10.81 -21.18
C ILE A 76 -7.76 -10.53 -20.78
N SER A 77 -8.70 -10.96 -21.63
CA SER A 77 -10.14 -10.82 -21.37
C SER A 77 -10.77 -12.07 -20.74
N ARG A 78 -10.12 -13.21 -20.89
CA ARG A 78 -10.58 -14.48 -20.29
C ARG A 78 -10.07 -14.65 -18.86
N SER A 79 -10.80 -15.45 -18.11
CA SER A 79 -10.45 -15.80 -16.72
C SER A 79 -9.54 -17.04 -16.65
N ASP A 80 -8.98 -17.27 -15.46
CA ASP A 80 -8.16 -18.45 -15.16
C ASP A 80 -6.90 -18.53 -16.03
N ILE A 81 -6.21 -17.40 -16.17
CA ILE A 81 -4.97 -17.27 -16.93
C ILE A 81 -3.78 -17.05 -15.99
N LYS A 82 -2.74 -17.84 -16.16
CA LYS A 82 -1.43 -17.57 -15.58
C LYS A 82 -0.42 -17.27 -16.70
N LEU A 83 0.18 -16.07 -16.70
CA LEU A 83 1.39 -15.77 -17.45
C LEU A 83 2.57 -15.88 -16.49
N ALA A 84 3.53 -16.73 -16.80
CA ALA A 84 4.69 -16.91 -15.94
C ALA A 84 5.99 -16.93 -16.75
N ALA A 85 7.09 -16.52 -16.14
CA ALA A 85 8.41 -16.68 -16.72
C ALA A 85 8.76 -18.18 -16.84
N ALA A 86 9.19 -18.63 -18.00
CA ALA A 86 9.73 -19.97 -18.17
C ALA A 86 11.15 -20.09 -17.56
N ALA A 87 11.88 -18.97 -17.56
CA ALA A 87 13.19 -18.81 -16.96
C ALA A 87 13.40 -17.35 -16.54
N PRO A 88 14.37 -17.05 -15.67
CA PRO A 88 14.71 -15.67 -15.32
C PRO A 88 14.99 -14.81 -16.56
N GLY A 89 14.48 -13.57 -16.57
CA GLY A 89 14.67 -12.62 -17.67
C GLY A 89 13.55 -12.61 -18.72
N ALA A 90 12.51 -13.41 -18.58
CA ALA A 90 11.32 -13.31 -19.43
C ALA A 90 10.73 -11.88 -19.37
N THR A 91 10.63 -11.23 -20.53
CA THR A 91 10.26 -9.82 -20.62
C THR A 91 9.09 -9.61 -21.58
N ILE A 92 8.16 -8.74 -21.22
CA ILE A 92 7.12 -8.21 -22.11
C ILE A 92 7.36 -6.70 -22.24
N SER A 93 7.66 -6.23 -23.43
CA SER A 93 7.84 -4.82 -23.73
C SER A 93 6.71 -4.27 -24.59
N GLY A 94 6.14 -3.13 -24.19
CA GLY A 94 5.11 -2.43 -24.97
C GLY A 94 5.76 -1.56 -26.04
N PRO A 95 5.56 -1.85 -27.33
CA PRO A 95 6.18 -1.08 -28.41
C PRO A 95 5.56 0.30 -28.62
N ASP A 96 4.31 0.52 -28.22
CA ASP A 96 3.60 1.79 -28.35
C ASP A 96 3.41 2.49 -27.00
N PRO A 97 3.98 3.68 -26.78
CA PRO A 97 3.86 4.43 -25.53
C PRO A 97 2.43 4.94 -25.25
N ALA A 98 1.51 4.86 -26.19
CA ALA A 98 0.11 5.25 -26.00
C ALA A 98 -0.78 4.11 -25.48
N VAL A 99 -0.28 2.86 -25.48
CA VAL A 99 -1.05 1.65 -25.14
C VAL A 99 -0.45 0.95 -23.95
N ASP A 100 -1.28 0.40 -23.05
CA ASP A 100 -0.81 -0.38 -21.90
C ASP A 100 -0.12 -1.66 -22.36
N VAL A 101 0.97 -2.08 -21.70
CA VAL A 101 1.70 -3.30 -22.09
C VAL A 101 0.85 -4.53 -21.86
N ILE A 102 0.26 -4.65 -20.65
CA ILE A 102 -0.66 -5.73 -20.31
C ILE A 102 -1.96 -5.12 -19.81
N ARG A 103 -3.06 -5.45 -20.47
CA ARG A 103 -4.42 -5.06 -20.04
C ARG A 103 -5.22 -6.30 -19.67
N VAL A 104 -5.77 -6.31 -18.44
CA VAL A 104 -6.55 -7.41 -17.90
C VAL A 104 -7.98 -6.96 -17.63
N THR A 105 -8.95 -7.70 -18.17
CA THR A 105 -10.39 -7.56 -17.87
C THR A 105 -11.00 -8.88 -17.39
N GLY A 106 -10.25 -9.98 -17.45
CA GLY A 106 -10.63 -11.29 -16.89
C GLY A 106 -10.46 -11.36 -15.38
N THR A 107 -11.03 -12.37 -14.77
CA THR A 107 -10.88 -12.67 -13.33
C THR A 107 -9.93 -13.84 -13.11
N ARG A 108 -9.35 -13.96 -11.92
CA ARG A 108 -8.38 -15.02 -11.56
C ARG A 108 -7.20 -15.08 -12.54
N VAL A 109 -6.66 -13.90 -12.86
CA VAL A 109 -5.46 -13.77 -13.68
C VAL A 109 -4.23 -13.62 -12.78
N THR A 110 -3.16 -14.33 -13.07
CA THR A 110 -1.87 -14.24 -12.36
C THR A 110 -0.75 -13.91 -13.33
N LEU A 111 0.06 -12.94 -13.00
CA LEU A 111 1.33 -12.61 -13.67
C LEU A 111 2.46 -12.92 -12.69
N ASP A 112 3.41 -13.79 -13.06
CA ASP A 112 4.38 -14.35 -12.14
C ASP A 112 5.81 -14.32 -12.72
N GLY A 113 6.71 -13.65 -12.03
CA GLY A 113 8.16 -13.67 -12.34
C GLY A 113 8.57 -12.96 -13.63
N ILE A 114 7.71 -12.17 -14.25
CA ILE A 114 7.97 -11.50 -15.53
C ILE A 114 8.48 -10.07 -15.36
N THR A 115 9.28 -9.62 -16.31
CA THR A 115 9.64 -8.20 -16.46
C THR A 115 8.66 -7.53 -17.41
N VAL A 116 8.11 -6.37 -17.02
CA VAL A 116 7.22 -5.55 -17.88
C VAL A 116 7.83 -4.17 -18.04
N THR A 117 7.96 -3.70 -19.29
CA THR A 117 8.59 -2.39 -19.57
C THR A 117 7.98 -1.69 -20.79
N GLY A 118 8.17 -0.38 -20.87
CA GLY A 118 7.64 0.43 -21.98
C GLY A 118 6.12 0.64 -21.90
N GLY A 119 5.49 0.92 -23.03
CA GLY A 119 4.08 1.21 -23.14
C GLY A 119 3.61 2.43 -22.34
N ARG A 120 2.31 2.64 -22.25
CA ARG A 120 1.69 3.71 -21.45
C ARG A 120 1.72 3.35 -19.96
N ASN A 121 0.91 2.39 -19.52
CA ASN A 121 1.05 1.74 -18.22
C ASN A 121 1.67 0.34 -18.43
N GLY A 122 2.39 -0.14 -17.43
CA GLY A 122 2.93 -1.50 -17.50
C GLY A 122 1.81 -2.54 -17.45
N ILE A 123 1.05 -2.56 -16.38
CA ILE A 123 -0.03 -3.52 -16.14
C ILE A 123 -1.29 -2.75 -15.72
N THR A 124 -2.41 -3.01 -16.40
CA THR A 124 -3.70 -2.40 -16.04
C THR A 124 -4.75 -3.50 -15.87
N ALA A 125 -5.33 -3.60 -14.66
CA ALA A 125 -6.54 -4.37 -14.39
C ALA A 125 -7.73 -3.40 -14.34
N ALA A 126 -8.79 -3.66 -15.11
CA ALA A 126 -9.96 -2.78 -15.20
C ALA A 126 -11.25 -3.58 -15.37
N SER A 127 -12.41 -2.91 -15.28
CA SER A 127 -13.72 -3.52 -15.53
C SER A 127 -14.00 -4.74 -14.63
N ALA A 128 -13.84 -4.56 -13.31
CA ALA A 128 -14.00 -5.61 -12.30
C ALA A 128 -13.07 -6.83 -12.46
N ALA A 129 -11.92 -6.66 -13.11
CA ALA A 129 -10.91 -7.71 -13.25
C ALA A 129 -10.38 -8.17 -11.88
N GLY A 130 -9.97 -9.43 -11.80
CA GLY A 130 -9.24 -10.01 -10.66
C GLY A 130 -7.81 -10.36 -11.07
N LEU A 131 -6.79 -9.66 -10.53
CA LEU A 131 -5.42 -9.80 -10.96
C LEU A 131 -4.44 -9.92 -9.78
N ILE A 132 -3.61 -10.94 -9.82
CA ILE A 132 -2.43 -11.09 -8.95
C ILE A 132 -1.18 -10.83 -9.79
N VAL A 133 -0.33 -9.92 -9.33
CA VAL A 133 1.01 -9.68 -9.89
C VAL A 133 2.01 -10.07 -8.81
N GLN A 134 2.82 -11.07 -9.07
CA GLN A 134 3.79 -11.56 -8.09
C GLN A 134 5.18 -11.73 -8.69
N ASN A 135 6.20 -11.47 -7.87
CA ASN A 135 7.62 -11.65 -8.23
C ASN A 135 8.01 -10.90 -9.53
N ALA A 136 7.30 -9.86 -9.91
CA ALA A 136 7.49 -9.17 -11.18
C ALA A 136 8.40 -7.93 -11.04
N LEU A 137 9.13 -7.62 -12.11
CA LEU A 137 9.80 -6.34 -12.28
C LEU A 137 8.98 -5.48 -13.24
N VAL A 138 8.48 -4.32 -12.80
CA VAL A 138 7.72 -3.38 -13.63
C VAL A 138 8.43 -2.05 -13.66
N GLN A 139 8.98 -1.67 -14.82
CA GLN A 139 9.84 -0.49 -14.92
C GLN A 139 9.75 0.23 -16.27
N GLY A 140 10.14 1.51 -16.26
CA GLY A 140 10.32 2.30 -17.50
C GLY A 140 9.05 2.48 -18.32
N THR A 141 7.88 2.51 -17.66
CA THR A 141 6.59 2.75 -18.34
C THR A 141 6.34 4.25 -18.52
N GLY A 142 5.57 4.63 -19.54
CA GLY A 142 5.24 6.02 -19.83
C GLY A 142 4.27 6.68 -18.83
N ARG A 143 3.64 5.89 -17.95
CA ARG A 143 2.79 6.37 -16.85
C ARG A 143 2.97 5.51 -15.60
N ASN A 144 1.94 4.78 -15.19
CA ASN A 144 1.96 3.98 -13.97
C ASN A 144 2.57 2.60 -14.23
N GLY A 145 3.29 2.07 -13.25
CA GLY A 145 3.76 0.69 -13.30
C GLY A 145 2.59 -0.29 -13.31
N ILE A 146 1.81 -0.33 -12.24
CA ILE A 146 0.65 -1.21 -12.09
C ILE A 146 -0.58 -0.36 -11.75
N THR A 147 -1.71 -0.62 -12.41
CA THR A 147 -2.97 0.09 -12.17
C THR A 147 -4.11 -0.89 -11.97
N TYR A 148 -4.83 -0.75 -10.87
CA TYR A 148 -6.15 -1.33 -10.63
C TYR A 148 -7.19 -0.23 -10.77
N ALA A 149 -8.20 -0.40 -11.61
CA ALA A 149 -9.20 0.61 -11.89
C ALA A 149 -10.60 0.03 -12.12
N GLN A 150 -11.63 0.87 -12.01
CA GLN A 150 -13.00 0.53 -12.41
C GLN A 150 -13.53 -0.77 -11.75
N GLY A 151 -13.44 -0.86 -10.44
CA GLY A 151 -13.91 -2.00 -9.66
C GLY A 151 -12.99 -3.23 -9.71
N ALA A 152 -11.82 -3.15 -10.32
CA ALA A 152 -10.85 -4.24 -10.30
C ALA A 152 -10.36 -4.52 -8.87
N SER A 153 -9.92 -5.75 -8.64
CA SER A 153 -9.34 -6.16 -7.38
C SER A 153 -8.09 -7.02 -7.57
N GLY A 154 -7.19 -7.00 -6.60
CA GLY A 154 -6.04 -7.90 -6.67
C GLY A 154 -4.91 -7.62 -5.70
N VAL A 155 -3.79 -8.26 -6.01
CA VAL A 155 -2.61 -8.28 -5.14
C VAL A 155 -1.35 -7.96 -5.96
N VAL A 156 -0.49 -7.14 -5.40
CA VAL A 156 0.90 -6.93 -5.83
C VAL A 156 1.79 -7.50 -4.73
N ASP A 157 2.47 -8.59 -4.99
CA ASP A 157 3.25 -9.34 -4.00
C ASP A 157 4.68 -9.61 -4.49
N GLY A 158 5.68 -9.29 -3.68
CA GLY A 158 7.08 -9.55 -3.98
C GLY A 158 7.60 -8.87 -5.24
N CYS A 159 6.98 -7.76 -5.65
CA CYS A 159 7.31 -7.06 -6.89
C CYS A 159 8.35 -5.95 -6.69
N THR A 160 9.08 -5.65 -7.76
CA THR A 160 9.89 -4.44 -7.88
C THR A 160 9.23 -3.52 -8.91
N VAL A 161 8.75 -2.34 -8.47
CA VAL A 161 8.01 -1.38 -9.31
C VAL A 161 8.73 -0.04 -9.29
N VAL A 162 9.56 0.21 -10.29
CA VAL A 162 10.54 1.30 -10.23
C VAL A 162 10.67 2.06 -11.56
N ASN A 163 11.13 3.33 -11.47
CA ASN A 163 11.46 4.13 -12.66
C ASN A 163 10.31 4.29 -13.65
N ASN A 164 9.07 4.32 -13.17
CA ASN A 164 7.90 4.60 -14.01
C ASN A 164 7.65 6.11 -14.06
N ALA A 165 7.18 6.62 -15.21
CA ALA A 165 7.05 8.05 -15.44
C ALA A 165 5.94 8.73 -14.63
N ARG A 166 5.17 7.96 -13.83
CA ARG A 166 4.16 8.48 -12.92
C ARG A 166 4.15 7.73 -11.60
N ASP A 167 3.14 6.91 -11.32
CA ASP A 167 2.99 6.19 -10.07
C ASP A 167 3.55 4.76 -10.17
N GLY A 168 4.11 4.26 -9.09
CA GLY A 168 4.47 2.85 -9.01
C GLY A 168 3.22 1.97 -9.10
N VAL A 169 2.35 2.05 -8.10
CA VAL A 169 1.07 1.33 -8.05
C VAL A 169 -0.06 2.35 -7.87
N ALA A 170 -1.08 2.28 -8.73
CA ALA A 170 -2.29 3.11 -8.65
C ALA A 170 -3.53 2.23 -8.43
N ILE A 171 -4.35 2.57 -7.42
CA ILE A 171 -5.62 1.91 -7.08
C ILE A 171 -6.72 2.97 -7.21
N ASP A 172 -7.47 2.97 -8.31
CA ASP A 172 -8.40 4.03 -8.70
C ASP A 172 -9.83 3.47 -8.82
N ALA A 173 -10.71 3.84 -7.90
CA ALA A 173 -12.04 3.23 -7.76
C ALA A 173 -11.97 1.69 -7.79
N ALA A 174 -11.05 1.10 -7.04
CA ALA A 174 -10.67 -0.31 -7.08
C ALA A 174 -10.24 -0.80 -5.69
N GLN A 175 -9.93 -2.09 -5.56
CA GLN A 175 -9.40 -2.69 -4.35
C GLN A 175 -8.02 -3.29 -4.61
N GLY A 176 -7.03 -3.01 -3.75
CA GLY A 176 -5.68 -3.52 -3.91
C GLY A 176 -4.98 -3.87 -2.62
N THR A 177 -4.24 -4.98 -2.64
CA THR A 177 -3.31 -5.35 -1.59
C THR A 177 -1.89 -5.25 -2.14
N VAL A 178 -1.01 -4.51 -1.46
CA VAL A 178 0.38 -4.29 -1.87
C VAL A 178 1.28 -4.76 -0.75
N ILE A 179 2.03 -5.82 -0.98
CA ILE A 179 2.81 -6.52 0.05
C ILE A 179 4.19 -6.96 -0.47
N ASN A 180 5.15 -7.11 0.45
CA ASN A 180 6.49 -7.66 0.20
C ASN A 180 7.23 -7.00 -0.98
N SER A 181 6.88 -5.78 -1.35
CA SER A 181 7.30 -5.16 -2.61
C SER A 181 8.25 -3.98 -2.40
N GLN A 182 9.09 -3.73 -3.40
CA GLN A 182 9.94 -2.54 -3.50
C GLN A 182 9.32 -1.57 -4.53
N ILE A 183 8.93 -0.38 -4.09
CA ILE A 183 8.25 0.60 -4.94
C ILE A 183 9.02 1.92 -4.84
N GLY A 184 9.80 2.23 -5.85
CA GLY A 184 10.71 3.36 -5.73
C GLY A 184 11.09 4.04 -7.02
N GLN A 185 11.68 5.25 -6.90
CA GLN A 185 12.18 6.01 -8.05
C GLN A 185 11.13 6.28 -9.14
N ASN A 186 9.84 6.24 -8.77
CA ASN A 186 8.78 6.62 -9.70
C ASN A 186 8.66 8.15 -9.75
N ALA A 187 8.36 8.69 -10.94
CA ALA A 187 8.41 10.13 -11.16
C ALA A 187 7.26 10.91 -10.48
N ARG A 188 6.33 10.22 -9.80
CA ARG A 188 5.31 10.85 -8.96
C ARG A 188 5.19 10.14 -7.61
N MET A 189 4.32 9.18 -7.45
CA MET A 189 4.01 8.54 -6.17
C MET A 189 4.48 7.08 -6.15
N GLY A 190 4.80 6.57 -4.96
CA GLY A 190 5.01 5.14 -4.80
C GLY A 190 3.69 4.38 -4.95
N VAL A 191 2.76 4.57 -4.02
CA VAL A 191 1.41 3.98 -4.04
C VAL A 191 0.38 5.10 -3.98
N GLY A 192 -0.55 5.12 -4.94
CA GLY A 192 -1.68 6.04 -4.98
C GLY A 192 -3.02 5.31 -4.85
N VAL A 193 -3.93 5.81 -3.99
CA VAL A 193 -5.29 5.30 -3.79
C VAL A 193 -6.28 6.44 -4.03
N PHE A 194 -7.13 6.30 -5.04
CA PHE A 194 -7.93 7.38 -5.60
C PHE A 194 -9.41 7.00 -5.72
N ASN A 195 -10.29 8.02 -5.69
CA ASN A 195 -11.70 7.93 -6.10
C ASN A 195 -12.48 6.81 -5.41
N GLY A 196 -12.43 6.76 -4.08
CA GLY A 196 -13.11 5.72 -3.30
C GLY A 196 -12.42 4.36 -3.35
N GLY A 197 -11.17 4.31 -3.77
CA GLY A 197 -10.36 3.10 -3.73
C GLY A 197 -10.10 2.63 -2.29
N SER A 198 -9.87 1.32 -2.12
CA SER A 198 -9.52 0.70 -0.84
C SER A 198 -8.22 -0.08 -0.96
N ALA A 199 -7.30 0.13 -0.04
CA ALA A 199 -5.98 -0.49 -0.07
C ALA A 199 -5.60 -1.18 1.24
N ARG A 200 -4.85 -2.27 1.12
CA ARG A 200 -4.07 -2.89 2.18
C ARG A 200 -2.59 -2.78 1.80
N ILE A 201 -1.81 -2.05 2.58
CA ILE A 201 -0.42 -1.75 2.22
C ILE A 201 0.48 -2.28 3.34
N GLY A 202 1.24 -3.34 3.05
CA GLY A 202 2.13 -4.02 3.99
C GLY A 202 1.44 -4.99 4.95
N ILE A 203 0.19 -5.32 4.67
CA ILE A 203 -0.62 -6.29 5.42
C ILE A 203 -1.44 -7.12 4.43
N ASP A 204 -1.40 -8.43 4.54
CA ASP A 204 -2.13 -9.33 3.66
C ASP A 204 -3.64 -9.44 4.02
N ASN A 205 -4.37 -10.20 3.23
CA ASN A 205 -5.81 -10.38 3.43
C ASN A 205 -6.17 -11.23 4.68
N PHE A 206 -5.18 -11.85 5.31
CA PHE A 206 -5.31 -12.64 6.54
C PHE A 206 -4.82 -11.88 7.78
N ASN A 207 -4.48 -10.59 7.62
CA ASN A 207 -3.90 -9.71 8.64
C ASN A 207 -2.48 -10.09 9.08
N ASN A 208 -1.71 -10.78 8.23
CA ASN A 208 -0.30 -11.02 8.49
C ASN A 208 0.55 -9.83 8.01
N ALA A 209 1.64 -9.60 8.72
CA ALA A 209 2.63 -8.61 8.36
C ALA A 209 3.35 -8.98 7.05
N ALA A 210 3.39 -8.06 6.10
CA ALA A 210 3.97 -8.27 4.77
C ALA A 210 4.46 -6.92 4.19
N GLY A 211 5.34 -6.25 4.92
CA GLY A 211 5.75 -4.87 4.69
C GLY A 211 6.42 -4.61 3.34
N ASN A 212 6.29 -3.38 2.88
CA ASN A 212 6.91 -2.89 1.64
C ASN A 212 8.05 -1.90 1.95
N VAL A 213 8.94 -1.72 0.98
CA VAL A 213 9.88 -0.60 0.92
C VAL A 213 9.39 0.38 -0.15
N ILE A 214 8.93 1.57 0.28
CA ILE A 214 8.40 2.61 -0.60
C ILE A 214 9.34 3.81 -0.52
N SER A 215 10.23 3.98 -1.50
CA SER A 215 11.35 4.89 -1.33
C SER A 215 11.72 5.69 -2.57
N ALA A 216 12.29 6.87 -2.34
CA ALA A 216 12.87 7.72 -3.38
C ALA A 216 11.90 8.06 -4.53
N ASN A 217 10.58 8.03 -4.31
CA ASN A 217 9.62 8.50 -5.29
C ASN A 217 9.64 10.03 -5.34
N ALA A 218 9.41 10.59 -6.52
CA ALA A 218 9.61 12.02 -6.74
C ALA A 218 8.63 12.91 -5.96
N SER A 219 7.42 12.43 -5.68
CA SER A 219 6.42 13.11 -4.85
C SER A 219 6.19 12.32 -3.56
N ASN A 220 4.98 11.84 -3.30
CA ASN A 220 4.65 11.16 -2.07
C ASN A 220 5.05 9.68 -2.09
N GLY A 221 5.40 9.13 -0.93
CA GLY A 221 5.51 7.67 -0.80
C GLY A 221 4.15 7.00 -0.99
N ILE A 222 3.19 7.32 -0.14
CA ILE A 222 1.79 6.86 -0.23
C ILE A 222 0.86 8.09 -0.35
N HIS A 223 -0.15 8.00 -1.21
CA HIS A 223 -1.12 9.07 -1.45
C HIS A 223 -2.54 8.53 -1.48
N ILE A 224 -3.41 8.96 -0.54
CA ILE A 224 -4.77 8.45 -0.36
C ILE A 224 -5.73 9.63 -0.43
N VAL A 225 -6.63 9.66 -1.41
CA VAL A 225 -7.45 10.84 -1.67
C VAL A 225 -8.86 10.50 -2.16
N PHE A 226 -9.77 11.50 -2.05
CA PHE A 226 -11.10 11.47 -2.64
C PHE A 226 -11.96 10.30 -2.16
N GLY A 227 -12.20 10.22 -0.83
CA GLY A 227 -13.04 9.21 -0.22
C GLY A 227 -12.42 7.82 -0.14
N SER A 228 -11.12 7.72 -0.40
CA SER A 228 -10.40 6.45 -0.37
C SER A 228 -10.01 6.05 1.06
N THR A 229 -9.75 4.76 1.25
CA THR A 229 -9.37 4.18 2.54
C THR A 229 -8.13 3.30 2.44
N ALA A 230 -7.35 3.23 3.52
CA ALA A 230 -6.22 2.29 3.58
C ALA A 230 -5.96 1.73 4.97
N LEU A 231 -5.54 0.45 5.03
CA LEU A 231 -4.84 -0.15 6.16
C LEU A 231 -3.35 -0.17 5.84
N ILE A 232 -2.50 0.36 6.72
CA ILE A 232 -1.06 0.55 6.50
C ILE A 232 -0.30 -0.09 7.64
N ALA A 233 0.53 -1.11 7.38
CA ALA A 233 1.29 -1.80 8.40
C ALA A 233 2.68 -2.23 7.90
N MET A 234 3.68 -2.20 8.77
CA MET A 234 5.01 -2.77 8.56
C MET A 234 5.80 -2.20 7.37
N ASN A 235 5.42 -1.04 6.84
CA ASN A 235 6.10 -0.45 5.69
C ASN A 235 7.28 0.43 6.09
N GLN A 236 8.26 0.48 5.23
CA GLN A 236 9.32 1.50 5.20
C GLN A 236 9.00 2.54 4.12
N VAL A 237 8.56 3.72 4.53
CA VAL A 237 8.24 4.85 3.63
C VAL A 237 9.33 5.89 3.77
N ILE A 238 10.38 5.80 2.94
CA ILE A 238 11.68 6.41 3.23
C ILE A 238 12.17 7.29 2.07
N GLY A 239 12.60 8.52 2.38
CA GLY A 239 13.31 9.38 1.43
C GLY A 239 12.50 9.75 0.19
N ASN A 240 11.17 9.84 0.31
CA ASN A 240 10.31 10.29 -0.79
C ASN A 240 10.30 11.82 -0.89
N GLY A 241 9.88 12.36 -2.02
CA GLY A 241 9.86 13.81 -2.29
C GLY A 241 11.11 14.31 -3.01
N THR A 242 11.74 13.46 -3.83
CA THR A 242 12.99 13.79 -4.52
C THR A 242 12.80 14.74 -5.70
N SER A 243 11.57 15.11 -6.07
CA SER A 243 11.29 16.07 -7.14
C SER A 243 11.94 17.43 -6.90
N THR A 244 12.51 18.01 -7.94
CA THR A 244 12.98 19.40 -7.94
C THR A 244 11.85 20.40 -8.15
N ASP A 245 10.66 19.96 -8.59
CA ASP A 245 9.47 20.80 -8.73
C ASP A 245 9.02 21.32 -7.34
N PRO A 246 9.00 22.64 -7.11
CA PRO A 246 8.55 23.22 -5.85
C PRO A 246 7.05 22.99 -5.59
N ALA A 247 6.24 22.73 -6.61
CA ALA A 247 4.81 22.44 -6.49
C ALA A 247 4.53 20.97 -6.14
N ALA A 248 5.52 20.08 -6.23
CA ALA A 248 5.35 18.68 -5.86
C ALA A 248 5.15 18.53 -4.36
N LEU A 249 4.13 17.76 -3.98
CA LEU A 249 3.96 17.31 -2.60
C LEU A 249 5.08 16.29 -2.28
N LYS A 250 5.86 16.53 -1.24
CA LYS A 250 7.06 15.74 -0.92
C LYS A 250 6.89 14.96 0.38
N ILE A 251 5.73 14.34 0.56
CA ILE A 251 5.22 13.81 1.81
C ILE A 251 5.45 12.29 1.88
N GLY A 252 5.77 11.79 3.07
CA GLY A 252 5.83 10.34 3.28
C GLY A 252 4.48 9.68 2.99
N VAL A 253 3.44 10.00 3.77
CA VAL A 253 2.06 9.53 3.57
C VAL A 253 1.11 10.74 3.58
N ASN A 254 0.41 10.96 2.49
CA ASN A 254 -0.55 12.06 2.34
C ASN A 254 -1.99 11.55 2.26
N LEU A 255 -2.86 12.11 3.10
CA LEU A 255 -4.31 11.89 3.09
C LEU A 255 -5.01 13.20 2.73
N THR A 256 -5.93 13.18 1.76
CA THR A 256 -6.80 14.33 1.44
C THR A 256 -8.23 13.86 1.22
N SER A 257 -9.14 14.26 2.10
CA SER A 257 -10.53 13.77 2.13
C SER A 257 -10.56 12.22 2.12
N ALA A 258 -9.81 11.60 3.04
CA ALA A 258 -9.55 10.15 3.06
C ALA A 258 -9.42 9.65 4.50
N THR A 259 -9.40 8.33 4.68
CA THR A 259 -9.20 7.68 5.97
C THR A 259 -8.08 6.64 5.88
N ALA A 260 -7.23 6.56 6.92
CA ALA A 260 -6.23 5.50 7.01
C ALA A 260 -6.01 5.03 8.45
N ASP A 261 -5.79 3.74 8.62
CA ASP A 261 -5.35 3.15 9.87
C ASP A 261 -3.88 2.68 9.73
N PHE A 262 -3.01 3.28 10.53
CA PHE A 262 -1.60 2.90 10.67
C PHE A 262 -1.50 1.87 11.79
N ILE A 263 -1.69 0.61 11.47
CA ILE A 263 -1.90 -0.47 12.42
C ILE A 263 -0.66 -0.69 13.31
N GLY A 264 0.54 -0.69 12.73
CA GLY A 264 1.79 -0.79 13.49
C GLY A 264 3.00 -1.11 12.64
N GLY A 265 4.20 -0.94 13.21
CA GLY A 265 5.48 -1.29 12.60
C GLY A 265 5.86 -0.48 11.36
N ASN A 266 5.16 0.60 11.05
CA ASN A 266 5.56 1.46 9.94
C ASN A 266 6.74 2.35 10.34
N THR A 267 7.73 2.47 9.46
CA THR A 267 8.81 3.45 9.54
C THR A 267 8.62 4.49 8.44
N ILE A 268 8.27 5.71 8.80
CA ILE A 268 8.07 6.84 7.89
C ILE A 268 9.17 7.85 8.16
N SER A 269 10.24 7.82 7.35
CA SER A 269 11.44 8.57 7.71
C SER A 269 12.17 9.22 6.54
N GLY A 270 12.87 10.31 6.83
CA GLY A 270 13.73 10.98 5.86
C GLY A 270 13.00 11.51 4.62
N ASN A 271 11.66 11.61 4.66
CA ASN A 271 10.92 12.20 3.54
C ASN A 271 11.16 13.73 3.53
N VAL A 272 11.29 14.30 2.33
CA VAL A 272 11.68 15.71 2.19
C VAL A 272 10.63 16.64 2.80
N GLY A 273 9.37 16.31 2.70
CA GLY A 273 8.27 17.01 3.35
C GLY A 273 7.82 16.36 4.65
N THR A 274 6.57 16.59 5.03
CA THR A 274 5.94 16.04 6.22
C THR A 274 5.93 14.51 6.20
N GLY A 275 6.17 13.88 7.33
CA GLY A 275 6.06 12.42 7.44
C GLY A 275 4.65 11.94 7.11
N VAL A 276 3.64 12.42 7.84
CA VAL A 276 2.21 12.11 7.58
C VAL A 276 1.40 13.42 7.56
N ASN A 277 0.70 13.64 6.48
CA ASN A 277 -0.12 14.85 6.26
C ASN A 277 -1.60 14.47 6.07
N LEU A 278 -2.48 15.14 6.80
CA LEU A 278 -3.93 14.98 6.73
C LEU A 278 -4.59 16.30 6.36
N VAL A 279 -5.40 16.31 5.32
CA VAL A 279 -6.25 17.44 4.92
C VAL A 279 -7.70 16.97 4.81
N ARG A 280 -8.58 17.46 5.66
CA ARG A 280 -9.99 16.99 5.75
C ARG A 280 -10.07 15.47 5.83
N SER A 281 -9.23 14.87 6.65
CA SER A 281 -9.00 13.42 6.69
C SER A 281 -8.99 12.91 8.11
N SER A 282 -9.12 11.59 8.25
CA SER A 282 -8.99 10.90 9.53
C SER A 282 -7.88 9.85 9.49
N ALA A 283 -7.10 9.77 10.58
CA ALA A 283 -6.10 8.72 10.72
C ALA A 283 -6.04 8.19 12.16
N ASN A 284 -5.84 6.88 12.29
CA ASN A 284 -5.57 6.22 13.56
C ASN A 284 -4.21 5.55 13.51
N PHE A 285 -3.39 5.79 14.52
CA PHE A 285 -2.11 5.10 14.72
C PHE A 285 -2.26 4.15 15.90
N GLY A 286 -1.75 2.92 15.75
CA GLY A 286 -1.74 1.93 16.80
C GLY A 286 -3.12 1.33 17.06
N ASP A 287 -3.53 0.35 16.28
CA ASP A 287 -4.75 -0.42 16.51
C ASP A 287 -4.43 -1.77 17.15
N ALA A 288 -4.75 -1.90 18.44
CA ALA A 288 -4.56 -3.12 19.20
C ALA A 288 -5.37 -4.33 18.66
N ASN A 289 -6.40 -4.10 17.85
CA ASN A 289 -7.28 -5.16 17.33
C ASN A 289 -6.59 -6.06 16.31
N PHE A 290 -5.50 -5.59 15.69
CA PHE A 290 -4.75 -6.37 14.70
C PHE A 290 -3.56 -7.14 15.29
N GLY A 291 -3.29 -7.01 16.60
CA GLY A 291 -2.23 -7.76 17.28
C GLY A 291 -0.79 -7.32 16.94
N PHE A 292 -0.60 -6.20 16.25
CA PHE A 292 0.72 -5.63 16.01
C PHE A 292 1.20 -4.86 17.23
N SER A 293 2.23 -5.37 17.88
CA SER A 293 2.84 -4.74 19.08
C SER A 293 3.95 -3.73 18.75
N THR A 294 4.36 -3.64 17.49
CA THR A 294 5.46 -2.75 17.08
C THR A 294 4.93 -1.35 16.82
N ALA A 295 5.51 -0.36 17.48
CA ALA A 295 5.16 1.05 17.32
C ALA A 295 5.36 1.55 15.88
N ASN A 296 4.52 2.50 15.47
CA ASN A 296 4.81 3.30 14.28
C ASN A 296 5.91 4.31 14.58
N THR A 297 6.90 4.42 13.71
CA THR A 297 8.01 5.38 13.84
C THR A 297 7.91 6.44 12.74
N ILE A 298 7.85 7.72 13.13
CA ILE A 298 7.83 8.87 12.21
C ILE A 298 9.02 9.77 12.55
N SER A 299 10.08 9.72 11.75
CA SER A 299 11.34 10.35 12.17
C SER A 299 12.13 10.98 11.03
N GLY A 300 12.84 12.08 11.34
CA GLY A 300 13.74 12.71 10.40
C GLY A 300 13.04 13.26 9.14
N ASN A 301 11.75 13.54 9.22
CA ASN A 301 10.99 14.12 8.11
C ASN A 301 11.01 15.65 8.18
N GLY A 302 10.75 16.27 7.03
CA GLY A 302 10.67 17.71 6.91
C GLY A 302 11.96 18.35 6.41
N ASN A 303 11.76 19.43 5.70
CA ASN A 303 12.79 20.31 5.20
C ASN A 303 12.62 21.68 5.92
N PRO A 304 13.63 22.56 5.93
CA PRO A 304 13.62 23.84 6.65
C PRO A 304 12.43 24.78 6.42
N ALA A 305 11.44 24.42 5.61
CA ALA A 305 10.31 25.28 5.24
C ALA A 305 8.98 24.93 5.92
N SER A 306 8.94 24.58 7.21
CA SER A 306 7.71 24.40 8.00
C SER A 306 6.99 23.04 7.90
N GLN A 307 7.69 21.97 7.64
CA GLN A 307 7.13 20.62 7.55
C GLN A 307 7.77 19.70 8.60
N GLY A 308 7.03 18.76 9.17
CA GLY A 308 7.47 17.99 10.34
C GLY A 308 7.00 16.54 10.36
N GLY A 309 6.71 16.03 11.56
CA GLY A 309 6.32 14.64 11.74
C GLY A 309 4.90 14.35 11.23
N VAL A 310 3.88 14.74 11.99
CA VAL A 310 2.45 14.56 11.66
C VAL A 310 1.77 15.92 11.57
N PHE A 311 1.06 16.18 10.50
CA PHE A 311 0.31 17.42 10.29
C PHE A 311 -1.17 17.14 10.02
N ALA A 312 -2.03 17.54 10.95
CA ALA A 312 -3.49 17.48 10.79
C ALA A 312 -4.01 18.89 10.48
N PHE A 313 -4.65 19.06 9.33
CA PHE A 313 -5.04 20.35 8.77
C PHE A 313 -6.47 20.37 8.26
N ASN A 314 -7.17 21.52 8.41
CA ASN A 314 -8.46 21.81 7.82
C ASN A 314 -9.56 20.79 8.20
N GLY A 315 -9.89 20.71 9.48
CA GLY A 315 -10.94 19.84 9.99
C GLY A 315 -10.57 18.34 10.01
N SER A 316 -9.28 18.03 10.08
CA SER A 316 -8.80 16.66 10.20
C SER A 316 -8.85 16.16 11.65
N SER A 317 -8.93 14.83 11.80
CA SER A 317 -8.86 14.16 13.10
C SER A 317 -7.74 13.10 13.08
N VAL A 318 -6.91 13.11 14.12
CA VAL A 318 -5.86 12.10 14.26
C VAL A 318 -5.84 11.51 15.67
N THR A 319 -5.85 10.19 15.76
CA THR A 319 -5.56 9.46 16.99
C THR A 319 -4.14 8.88 16.89
N ILE A 320 -3.28 9.23 17.86
CA ILE A 320 -1.88 8.76 17.90
C ILE A 320 -1.71 7.90 19.15
N ARG A 321 -1.52 6.61 18.95
CA ARG A 321 -1.25 5.62 20.00
C ARG A 321 -0.05 4.78 19.61
N ASP A 322 0.73 4.40 20.63
CA ASP A 322 1.88 3.50 20.45
C ASP A 322 2.80 3.93 19.29
N ALA A 323 3.13 5.23 19.24
CA ALA A 323 3.94 5.82 18.19
C ALA A 323 5.18 6.52 18.74
N VAL A 324 6.26 6.50 17.96
CA VAL A 324 7.49 7.27 18.20
C VAL A 324 7.62 8.34 17.11
N ILE A 325 7.53 9.61 17.50
CA ILE A 325 7.62 10.75 16.57
C ILE A 325 8.85 11.58 16.99
N SER A 326 9.92 11.49 16.22
CA SER A 326 11.19 12.03 16.67
C SER A 326 12.07 12.62 15.57
N ASN A 327 12.90 13.58 15.95
CA ASN A 327 13.92 14.16 15.06
C ASN A 327 13.32 14.77 13.76
N ASN A 328 12.04 15.15 13.76
CA ASN A 328 11.42 15.80 12.62
C ASN A 328 11.72 17.31 12.66
N ALA A 329 11.78 17.94 11.51
CA ALA A 329 11.96 19.38 11.44
C ALA A 329 10.68 20.13 11.88
N SER A 330 10.80 21.29 12.46
CA SER A 330 9.73 22.21 12.82
C SER A 330 8.76 21.74 13.91
N PHE A 331 8.26 20.50 13.89
CA PHE A 331 7.34 19.96 14.89
C PHE A 331 7.29 18.41 14.88
N GLY A 332 6.94 17.84 16.01
CA GLY A 332 6.53 16.41 16.07
C GLY A 332 5.12 16.25 15.54
N VAL A 333 4.15 16.91 16.15
CA VAL A 333 2.73 16.91 15.74
C VAL A 333 2.26 18.35 15.60
N SER A 334 1.64 18.70 14.49
CA SER A 334 0.96 20.00 14.33
C SER A 334 -0.50 19.79 13.96
N VAL A 335 -1.39 20.51 14.67
CA VAL A 335 -2.84 20.43 14.50
C VAL A 335 -3.35 21.84 14.19
N SER A 336 -3.98 22.02 13.05
CA SER A 336 -4.29 23.35 12.52
C SER A 336 -5.68 23.42 11.86
N LEU A 337 -6.28 24.64 11.86
CA LEU A 337 -7.56 24.94 11.23
C LEU A 337 -8.67 23.99 11.68
N LYS A 338 -9.08 24.10 12.94
CA LYS A 338 -10.19 23.37 13.56
C LYS A 338 -10.02 21.84 13.47
N SER A 339 -8.78 21.38 13.45
CA SER A 339 -8.45 19.95 13.50
C SER A 339 -8.30 19.49 14.94
N SER A 340 -8.31 18.18 15.15
CA SER A 340 -8.16 17.58 16.48
C SER A 340 -7.14 16.44 16.49
N ALA A 341 -6.46 16.30 17.64
CA ALA A 341 -5.59 15.17 17.91
C ALA A 341 -5.94 14.53 19.25
N GLN A 342 -5.89 13.19 19.29
CA GLN A 342 -5.88 12.42 20.53
C GLN A 342 -4.54 11.72 20.65
N ILE A 343 -3.87 11.80 21.81
CA ILE A 343 -2.53 11.21 22.00
C ILE A 343 -2.52 10.36 23.26
N ALA A 344 -2.00 9.12 23.14
CA ALA A 344 -1.79 8.17 24.25
C ALA A 344 -0.57 7.27 23.98
N SER A 345 0.07 6.78 25.01
CA SER A 345 1.16 5.76 24.92
C SER A 345 2.23 6.08 23.88
N SER A 346 2.51 7.34 23.61
CA SER A 346 3.38 7.75 22.50
C SER A 346 4.58 8.57 22.99
N THR A 347 5.66 8.51 22.23
CA THR A 347 6.87 9.31 22.48
C THR A 347 7.04 10.36 21.39
N ILE A 348 7.09 11.64 21.76
CA ILE A 348 7.31 12.77 20.84
C ILE A 348 8.55 13.52 21.31
N GLN A 349 9.66 13.35 20.61
CA GLN A 349 10.94 13.80 21.16
C GLN A 349 11.92 14.34 20.11
N ASN A 350 12.83 15.20 20.58
CA ASN A 350 14.00 15.66 19.83
C ASN A 350 13.62 16.26 18.46
N ASN A 351 12.43 16.85 18.33
CA ASN A 351 12.07 17.56 17.09
C ASN A 351 12.85 18.88 17.03
N THR A 352 13.36 19.21 15.85
CA THR A 352 14.37 20.23 15.66
C THR A 352 13.78 21.55 15.19
N ALA A 353 14.32 22.66 15.71
CA ALA A 353 13.98 23.97 15.19
C ALA A 353 14.56 24.17 13.78
N ILE A 354 13.91 25.00 13.00
CA ILE A 354 14.38 25.41 11.66
C ILE A 354 14.92 26.83 11.70
N PRO A 355 15.80 27.22 10.77
CA PRO A 355 16.22 28.61 10.63
C PRO A 355 15.01 29.53 10.47
N GLY A 356 14.93 30.61 11.24
CA GLY A 356 13.90 31.63 11.11
C GLY A 356 14.06 32.47 9.85
N LEU A 357 13.02 33.22 9.48
CA LEU A 357 13.07 34.17 8.37
C LEU A 357 14.06 35.33 8.64
N ILE A 358 14.35 35.64 9.91
CA ILE A 358 15.35 36.64 10.33
C ILE A 358 16.65 35.89 10.58
N PRO A 359 17.77 36.31 9.97
CA PRO A 359 19.07 35.70 10.20
C PRO A 359 19.44 35.65 11.70
N GLY A 360 19.90 34.46 12.14
CA GLY A 360 20.23 34.21 13.56
C GLY A 360 19.07 33.84 14.46
N THR A 361 17.84 33.78 13.94
CA THR A 361 16.66 33.26 14.68
C THR A 361 16.35 31.82 14.28
N VAL A 362 15.69 31.10 15.17
CA VAL A 362 15.15 29.79 14.91
C VAL A 362 13.66 29.76 15.27
N THR A 363 12.88 28.93 14.59
CA THR A 363 11.44 28.79 14.86
C THR A 363 11.06 27.30 14.84
N GLY A 364 10.03 26.96 15.59
CA GLY A 364 9.54 25.59 15.66
C GLY A 364 10.38 24.68 16.56
N GLY A 365 10.43 23.43 16.22
CA GLY A 365 11.02 22.40 17.06
C GLY A 365 10.08 21.98 18.20
N ASP A 366 8.78 22.29 18.10
CA ASP A 366 7.82 21.95 19.14
C ASP A 366 7.48 20.47 19.12
N GLY A 367 7.22 19.91 20.28
CA GLY A 367 6.68 18.57 20.38
C GLY A 367 5.29 18.51 19.72
N ILE A 368 4.35 19.31 20.25
CA ILE A 368 2.98 19.43 19.76
C ILE A 368 2.63 20.90 19.58
N ARG A 369 2.12 21.27 18.42
CA ARG A 369 1.72 22.63 18.07
C ARG A 369 0.25 22.67 17.68
N LEU A 370 -0.52 23.57 18.30
CA LEU A 370 -1.94 23.80 18.04
C LEU A 370 -2.13 25.20 17.46
N VAL A 371 -2.87 25.32 16.36
CA VAL A 371 -3.03 26.58 15.61
C VAL A 371 -4.46 26.71 15.09
N PHE A 372 -5.01 27.92 15.08
CA PHE A 372 -6.31 28.28 14.49
C PHE A 372 -7.48 27.43 14.99
N GLY A 373 -7.75 27.51 16.30
CA GLY A 373 -8.90 26.89 16.94
C GLY A 373 -8.88 25.38 16.96
N SER A 374 -7.69 24.81 17.07
CA SER A 374 -7.50 23.34 17.06
C SER A 374 -7.44 22.78 18.47
N GLY A 375 -7.72 21.46 18.60
CA GLY A 375 -7.80 20.77 19.88
C GLY A 375 -6.85 19.61 20.04
N LEU A 376 -6.32 19.46 21.26
CA LEU A 376 -5.58 18.28 21.70
C LEU A 376 -6.31 17.63 22.88
N PHE A 377 -6.47 16.32 22.84
CA PHE A 377 -6.92 15.52 23.96
C PHE A 377 -5.85 14.48 24.33
N ALA A 378 -5.18 14.67 25.46
CA ALA A 378 -4.19 13.74 25.99
C ALA A 378 -4.86 12.73 26.93
N VAL A 379 -4.69 11.44 26.68
CA VAL A 379 -5.32 10.36 27.46
C VAL A 379 -4.29 9.37 27.99
N THR A 380 -4.69 8.68 29.04
CA THR A 380 -3.92 7.55 29.58
C THR A 380 -4.01 6.32 28.65
N PRO A 381 -3.00 5.44 28.57
CA PRO A 381 -1.71 5.52 29.27
C PRO A 381 -0.85 6.72 28.86
N ASN A 382 0.03 7.14 29.78
CA ASN A 382 0.82 8.35 29.61
C ASN A 382 1.75 8.30 28.39
N SER A 383 1.89 9.43 27.74
CA SER A 383 2.88 9.66 26.69
C SER A 383 4.12 10.37 27.22
N SER A 384 5.14 10.58 26.38
CA SER A 384 6.34 11.35 26.70
C SER A 384 6.57 12.41 25.61
N VAL A 385 6.72 13.68 26.04
CA VAL A 385 7.00 14.82 25.13
C VAL A 385 8.26 15.52 25.63
N THR A 386 9.42 15.14 25.09
CA THR A 386 10.70 15.49 25.70
C THR A 386 11.78 15.91 24.71
N GLY A 387 12.71 16.75 25.15
CA GLY A 387 13.91 17.08 24.39
C GLY A 387 13.67 17.83 23.08
N ASN A 388 12.46 18.40 22.88
CA ASN A 388 12.15 19.17 21.67
C ASN A 388 12.84 20.55 21.74
N ALA A 389 13.29 21.05 20.60
CA ALA A 389 14.00 22.34 20.52
C ALA A 389 13.07 23.55 20.78
N GLY A 390 11.76 23.38 20.65
CA GLY A 390 10.73 24.35 20.99
C GLY A 390 10.05 24.03 22.34
N PHE A 391 8.74 24.24 22.38
CA PHE A 391 7.89 23.87 23.53
C PHE A 391 7.50 22.40 23.49
N GLY A 392 7.19 21.83 24.65
CA GLY A 392 6.54 20.53 24.70
C GLY A 392 5.16 20.57 24.03
N VAL A 393 4.29 21.49 24.47
CA VAL A 393 3.01 21.81 23.84
C VAL A 393 2.86 23.33 23.71
N ILE A 394 2.50 23.82 22.53
CA ILE A 394 2.23 25.24 22.32
C ILE A 394 0.88 25.46 21.63
N CYS A 395 0.11 26.43 22.11
CA CYS A 395 -1.04 27.01 21.43
C CYS A 395 -0.62 28.38 20.90
N THR A 396 -0.68 28.59 19.58
CA THR A 396 -0.18 29.84 18.97
C THR A 396 -1.27 30.90 18.83
N ASP A 397 -2.50 30.62 19.28
CA ASP A 397 -3.65 31.53 19.26
C ASP A 397 -4.53 31.28 20.51
N GLY A 398 -5.45 32.22 20.75
CA GLY A 398 -6.35 32.16 21.91
C GLY A 398 -7.55 31.20 21.73
N GLU A 399 -7.72 30.57 20.57
CA GLU A 399 -8.85 29.69 20.27
C GLU A 399 -8.49 28.19 20.36
N SER A 400 -7.20 27.88 20.29
CA SER A 400 -6.72 26.51 20.40
C SER A 400 -6.65 26.04 21.85
N SER A 401 -6.96 24.77 22.10
CA SER A 401 -6.99 24.21 23.44
C SER A 401 -6.35 22.83 23.53
N ALA A 402 -5.74 22.55 24.68
CA ALA A 402 -5.19 21.24 25.01
C ALA A 402 -5.73 20.80 26.38
N ILE A 403 -6.33 19.63 26.44
CA ILE A 403 -6.88 19.04 27.67
C ILE A 403 -6.37 17.61 27.85
N GLY A 404 -6.38 17.11 29.08
CA GLY A 404 -5.98 15.76 29.40
C GLY A 404 -6.94 15.09 30.38
N THR A 405 -6.83 13.78 30.53
CA THR A 405 -7.53 13.01 31.58
C THR A 405 -6.99 13.32 32.99
N GLY A 406 -5.95 14.14 33.08
CA GLY A 406 -5.31 14.69 34.27
C GLY A 406 -4.48 15.91 33.91
N PRO A 407 -3.63 16.44 34.80
CA PRO A 407 -2.76 17.56 34.44
C PRO A 407 -1.94 17.25 33.19
N LEU A 408 -2.02 18.10 32.18
CA LEU A 408 -1.49 17.85 30.85
C LEU A 408 0.02 17.52 30.86
N ALA A 409 0.78 18.24 31.69
CA ALA A 409 2.22 18.00 31.85
C ALA A 409 2.53 16.58 32.39
N VAL A 410 1.63 16.01 33.17
CA VAL A 410 1.76 14.66 33.75
C VAL A 410 1.35 13.60 32.73
N VAL A 411 0.18 13.78 32.10
CA VAL A 411 -0.34 12.80 31.11
C VAL A 411 0.56 12.71 29.89
N LEU A 412 1.19 13.80 29.48
CA LEU A 412 2.14 13.84 28.39
C LEU A 412 3.60 13.71 28.83
N GLY A 413 3.90 13.58 30.13
CA GLY A 413 5.28 13.45 30.65
C GLY A 413 6.24 14.52 30.07
N ILE A 414 5.79 15.78 30.11
CA ILE A 414 6.50 16.88 29.44
C ILE A 414 7.72 17.30 30.25
N SER A 415 8.91 17.17 29.66
CA SER A 415 10.18 17.57 30.32
C SER A 415 11.29 17.86 29.32
N GLY A 416 12.29 18.67 29.71
CA GLY A 416 13.52 18.87 28.95
C GLY A 416 13.36 19.53 27.58
N ASN A 417 12.23 20.19 27.29
CA ASN A 417 12.05 20.96 26.05
C ASN A 417 12.67 22.34 26.22
N THR A 418 13.37 22.83 25.18
CA THR A 418 14.26 23.98 25.28
C THR A 418 13.53 25.29 25.62
N LEU A 419 12.37 25.54 25.06
CA LEU A 419 11.62 26.80 25.30
C LEU A 419 10.59 26.68 26.44
N GLY A 420 10.31 25.46 26.93
CA GLY A 420 9.41 25.22 28.04
C GLY A 420 8.47 24.04 27.86
N GLY A 421 7.65 23.77 28.88
CA GLY A 421 6.73 22.64 28.91
C GLY A 421 5.47 22.90 28.09
N VAL A 422 4.54 23.71 28.64
CA VAL A 422 3.25 24.04 28.05
C VAL A 422 3.11 25.55 27.90
N ALA A 423 2.77 26.01 26.73
CA ALA A 423 2.50 27.42 26.40
C ALA A 423 1.12 27.53 25.70
N CYS A 424 0.05 27.21 26.43
CA CYS A 424 -1.34 27.39 26.00
C CYS A 424 -2.03 28.33 26.98
N THR A 425 -2.69 29.38 26.49
CA THR A 425 -3.49 30.30 27.31
C THR A 425 -4.88 29.70 27.53
N GLY A 426 -5.31 29.55 28.80
CA GLY A 426 -6.66 29.07 29.12
C GLY A 426 -6.75 27.85 30.01
N PHE A 427 -5.70 27.50 30.74
CA PHE A 427 -5.69 26.45 31.78
C PHE A 427 -5.52 27.05 33.18
#